data_d9100fc6a32f67cac21f79a74d887ffe
#
_entry.id   d9100fc6a32f67cac21f79a74d887ffe
#
_cell.length_a   1.000
_cell.length_b   1.000
_cell.length_c   1.000
_cell.angle_alpha   90.00
_cell.angle_beta   90.00
_cell.angle_gamma   90.00
#
_symmetry.space_group_name_H-M   'P 1'
#
loop_
_entity.id
_entity.type
_entity.pdbx_description
1 polymer ?
#
loop_
_entity_poly.entity_id
_entity_poly.type
_entity_poly.pdbx_seq_one_letter_code
_entity_poly.pdbx_strand_id
1 'polypeptide(L)'
;MLEEKLKQNKTNSQIAEEIGCGTKNINYFIWKYGLVEMQEKHKLPPYRIGKIDTKEKAYVLGAICCDGYIDKNNHVEFTTALTDKEFADFVANEINGRVCVDNVFVKETRRFPHVSVIKKIPDIKTFIGGPGKKDRHFPITNDKLVRYTLLGAFDADGCLTWGRRKDKNRIWHKICFNTSLPIAVGIQQVLLKYVGISTVVRPKSGGEDCFVLEFANRKDVLAFLDYIYQDNFVVLKRKYLKYKALRLELEENGEGPAEGITPCQAC
;
A
#
# COMPACT_ATOMS: atom_id res chain seq x y z
N MET A 1 29.98 21.49 13.98
CA MET A 1 28.59 21.25 14.42
C MET A 1 27.61 20.89 13.28
N LEU A 2 27.33 21.79 12.28
CA LEU A 2 26.43 21.47 11.16
C LEU A 2 26.98 20.34 10.28
N GLU A 3 28.25 20.43 9.89
CA GLU A 3 28.96 19.42 9.11
C GLU A 3 28.95 18.04 9.79
N GLU A 4 29.15 18.01 11.08
CA GLU A 4 29.17 16.80 11.89
C GLU A 4 27.77 16.12 11.94
N LYS A 5 26.71 16.93 12.06
CA LYS A 5 25.33 16.44 12.01
C LYS A 5 24.94 15.91 10.62
N LEU A 6 25.46 16.53 9.56
CA LEU A 6 25.31 16.02 8.20
C LEU A 6 26.06 14.68 8.02
N LYS A 7 27.27 14.53 8.59
CA LYS A 7 28.01 13.24 8.61
C LYS A 7 27.25 12.13 9.36
N GLN A 8 26.40 12.50 10.33
CA GLN A 8 25.55 11.57 11.06
C GLN A 8 24.25 11.21 10.32
N ASN A 9 24.11 11.55 9.04
CA ASN A 9 22.92 11.29 8.20
C ASN A 9 21.62 11.93 8.73
N LYS A 10 21.69 12.98 9.54
CA LYS A 10 20.53 13.69 10.02
C LYS A 10 19.89 14.52 8.91
N THR A 11 18.56 14.51 8.87
CA THR A 11 17.80 15.38 7.95
C THR A 11 17.91 16.85 8.37
N ASN A 12 17.71 17.78 7.43
CA ASN A 12 17.73 19.21 7.75
C ASN A 12 16.68 19.59 8.80
N SER A 13 15.55 18.86 8.85
CA SER A 13 14.53 19.06 9.88
C SER A 13 15.01 18.61 11.26
N GLN A 14 15.65 17.44 11.35
CA GLN A 14 16.24 16.95 12.60
C GLN A 14 17.36 17.86 13.10
N ILE A 15 18.20 18.34 12.17
CA ILE A 15 19.27 19.28 12.51
C ILE A 15 18.67 20.61 12.98
N ALA A 16 17.61 21.09 12.33
CA ALA A 16 16.91 22.32 12.69
C ALA A 16 16.30 22.24 14.10
N GLU A 17 15.66 21.11 14.41
CA GLU A 17 15.06 20.82 15.72
C GLU A 17 16.13 20.79 16.83
N GLU A 18 17.24 20.07 16.60
CA GLU A 18 18.34 19.96 17.57
C GLU A 18 19.09 21.29 17.80
N ILE A 19 19.13 22.17 16.81
CA ILE A 19 19.79 23.49 16.91
C ILE A 19 18.81 24.56 17.38
N GLY A 20 17.50 24.27 17.39
CA GLY A 20 16.47 25.23 17.77
C GLY A 20 16.22 26.30 16.70
N CYS A 21 16.35 25.98 15.40
CA CYS A 21 16.16 26.90 14.30
C CYS A 21 15.21 26.35 13.22
N GLY A 22 14.82 27.18 12.25
CA GLY A 22 13.99 26.74 11.12
C GLY A 22 14.80 25.97 10.07
N THR A 23 14.19 24.98 9.41
CA THR A 23 14.80 24.19 8.32
C THR A 23 15.35 25.08 7.18
N LYS A 24 14.69 26.24 6.91
CA LYS A 24 15.19 27.21 5.93
C LYS A 24 16.57 27.78 6.30
N ASN A 25 16.84 27.97 7.58
CA ASN A 25 18.14 28.45 8.07
C ASN A 25 19.22 27.39 7.86
N ILE A 26 18.88 26.10 8.10
CA ILE A 26 19.80 24.99 7.84
C ILE A 26 20.15 24.92 6.35
N ASN A 27 19.17 25.03 5.45
CA ASN A 27 19.39 25.05 4.00
C ASN A 27 20.29 26.24 3.59
N TYR A 28 20.06 27.41 4.15
CA TYR A 28 20.90 28.60 3.92
C TYR A 28 22.34 28.38 4.39
N PHE A 29 22.55 27.81 5.57
CA PHE A 29 23.90 27.53 6.08
C PHE A 29 24.62 26.46 5.27
N ILE A 30 23.94 25.41 4.83
CA ILE A 30 24.48 24.37 3.95
C ILE A 30 24.99 25.00 2.66
N TRP A 31 24.21 25.87 2.03
CA TRP A 31 24.59 26.61 0.85
C TRP A 31 25.77 27.58 1.15
N LYS A 32 25.65 28.41 2.19
CA LYS A 32 26.62 29.43 2.56
C LYS A 32 28.01 28.86 2.85
N TYR A 33 28.07 27.68 3.47
CA TYR A 33 29.35 27.04 3.84
C TYR A 33 29.79 25.96 2.84
N GLY A 34 29.17 25.88 1.67
CA GLY A 34 29.56 24.93 0.62
C GLY A 34 29.37 23.46 0.99
N LEU A 35 28.47 23.16 1.92
CA LEU A 35 28.21 21.81 2.41
C LEU A 35 27.21 21.04 1.54
N VAL A 36 26.86 21.56 0.37
CA VAL A 36 25.86 20.97 -0.55
C VAL A 36 26.28 19.56 -0.99
N GLU A 37 27.55 19.36 -1.29
CA GLU A 37 28.07 18.04 -1.67
C GLU A 37 27.94 17.00 -0.55
N MET A 38 28.09 17.43 0.71
CA MET A 38 27.87 16.55 1.85
C MET A 38 26.39 16.15 1.97
N GLN A 39 25.48 17.09 1.74
CA GLN A 39 24.03 16.82 1.70
C GLN A 39 23.66 15.88 0.55
N GLU A 40 24.33 16.01 -0.60
CA GLU A 40 24.09 15.14 -1.77
C GLU A 40 24.62 13.71 -1.59
N LYS A 41 25.76 13.55 -0.89
CA LYS A 41 26.30 12.22 -0.54
C LYS A 41 25.34 11.41 0.34
N HIS A 42 24.39 12.07 1.02
CA HIS A 42 23.40 11.43 1.87
C HIS A 42 22.05 11.21 1.17
N LYS A 43 21.91 11.60 -0.11
CA LYS A 43 20.73 11.20 -0.92
C LYS A 43 20.84 9.71 -1.18
N LEU A 44 19.90 8.95 -0.65
CA LEU A 44 19.80 7.53 -0.99
C LEU A 44 19.81 7.38 -2.52
N PRO A 45 20.66 6.50 -3.09
CA PRO A 45 20.69 6.30 -4.53
C PRO A 45 19.30 5.92 -5.04
N PRO A 46 18.93 6.27 -6.27
CA PRO A 46 17.64 5.86 -6.85
C PRO A 46 17.49 4.33 -6.75
N TYR A 47 16.32 3.88 -6.37
CA TYR A 47 15.97 2.46 -6.42
C TYR A 47 15.42 2.13 -7.80
N ARG A 48 15.87 1.03 -8.41
CA ARG A 48 15.30 0.51 -9.65
C ARG A 48 14.59 -0.80 -9.35
N ILE A 49 13.34 -0.90 -9.76
CA ILE A 49 12.56 -2.13 -9.64
C ILE A 49 13.18 -3.22 -10.50
N GLY A 50 13.58 -2.86 -11.75
CA GLY A 50 14.17 -3.78 -12.69
C GLY A 50 13.21 -4.92 -13.04
N LYS A 51 13.52 -6.14 -12.60
CA LYS A 51 12.65 -7.31 -12.78
C LYS A 51 11.82 -7.53 -11.50
N ILE A 52 10.54 -7.84 -11.68
CA ILE A 52 9.68 -8.29 -10.58
C ILE A 52 9.88 -9.80 -10.44
N ASP A 53 10.74 -10.20 -9.52
CA ASP A 53 11.20 -11.58 -9.33
C ASP A 53 11.01 -12.08 -7.90
N THR A 54 10.63 -11.21 -6.96
CA THR A 54 10.34 -11.55 -5.57
C THR A 54 8.92 -11.18 -5.17
N LYS A 55 8.40 -11.82 -4.13
CA LYS A 55 7.10 -11.54 -3.56
C LYS A 55 7.05 -10.14 -2.91
N GLU A 56 8.14 -9.72 -2.32
CA GLU A 56 8.29 -8.41 -1.67
C GLU A 56 8.17 -7.29 -2.71
N LYS A 57 8.87 -7.38 -3.84
CA LYS A 57 8.77 -6.41 -4.95
C LYS A 57 7.35 -6.37 -5.53
N ALA A 58 6.74 -7.53 -5.76
CA ALA A 58 5.38 -7.63 -6.27
C ALA A 58 4.37 -6.97 -5.31
N TYR A 59 4.50 -7.25 -4.02
CA TYR A 59 3.67 -6.65 -2.97
C TYR A 59 3.81 -5.12 -2.92
N VAL A 60 5.05 -4.62 -2.85
CA VAL A 60 5.32 -3.16 -2.79
C VAL A 60 4.82 -2.46 -4.04
N LEU A 61 4.93 -3.09 -5.21
CA LEU A 61 4.41 -2.54 -6.46
C LEU A 61 2.87 -2.39 -6.42
N GLY A 62 2.16 -3.39 -5.89
CA GLY A 62 0.72 -3.33 -5.68
C GLY A 62 0.31 -2.22 -4.71
N ALA A 63 1.04 -2.08 -3.60
CA ALA A 63 0.80 -1.04 -2.61
C ALA A 63 1.03 0.37 -3.18
N ILE A 64 2.16 0.60 -3.85
CA ILE A 64 2.47 1.90 -4.48
C ILE A 64 1.48 2.23 -5.60
N CYS A 65 1.03 1.26 -6.37
CA CYS A 65 0.03 1.46 -7.42
C CYS A 65 -1.25 2.10 -6.86
N CYS A 66 -1.69 1.64 -5.69
CA CYS A 66 -2.93 2.07 -5.06
C CYS A 66 -2.76 3.35 -4.21
N ASP A 67 -1.82 3.39 -3.27
CA ASP A 67 -1.67 4.48 -2.29
C ASP A 67 -0.44 5.37 -2.50
N GLY A 68 0.45 5.02 -3.43
CA GLY A 68 1.62 5.86 -3.72
C GLY A 68 1.24 7.16 -4.43
N TYR A 69 1.86 8.27 -4.05
CA TYR A 69 1.93 9.47 -4.87
C TYR A 69 3.21 9.41 -5.71
N ILE A 70 3.13 9.76 -6.99
CA ILE A 70 4.30 9.79 -7.90
C ILE A 70 4.39 11.16 -8.53
N ASP A 71 5.51 11.85 -8.36
CA ASP A 71 5.74 13.13 -8.97
C ASP A 71 6.25 13.01 -10.44
N LYS A 72 6.42 14.16 -11.10
CA LYS A 72 6.97 14.21 -12.48
C LYS A 72 8.39 13.66 -12.59
N ASN A 73 9.17 13.68 -11.52
CA ASN A 73 10.56 13.21 -11.45
C ASN A 73 10.69 11.76 -10.98
N ASN A 74 9.58 11.04 -10.89
CA ASN A 74 9.50 9.66 -10.40
C ASN A 74 9.90 9.50 -8.91
N HIS A 75 9.72 10.54 -8.08
CA HIS A 75 9.73 10.36 -6.65
C HIS A 75 8.39 9.75 -6.25
N VAL A 76 8.48 8.66 -5.53
CA VAL A 76 7.35 7.97 -4.93
C VAL A 76 7.26 8.41 -3.47
N GLU A 77 6.09 8.83 -3.05
CA GLU A 77 5.72 9.02 -1.66
C GLU A 77 4.58 8.06 -1.33
N PHE A 78 4.84 7.14 -0.41
CA PHE A 78 3.87 6.19 0.10
C PHE A 78 3.53 6.55 1.54
N THR A 79 2.28 6.93 1.80
CA THR A 79 1.84 7.45 3.09
C THR A 79 0.79 6.54 3.71
N THR A 80 0.95 6.22 4.99
CA THR A 80 -0.01 5.43 5.77
C THR A 80 -0.21 6.00 7.17
N ALA A 81 -1.26 5.58 7.88
CA ALA A 81 -1.46 5.97 9.27
C ALA A 81 -0.30 5.47 10.16
N LEU A 82 0.04 6.21 11.22
CA LEU A 82 1.09 5.80 12.15
C LEU A 82 0.78 4.43 12.81
N THR A 83 -0.49 4.08 12.95
CA THR A 83 -0.93 2.76 13.43
C THR A 83 -0.52 1.61 12.52
N ASP A 84 -0.27 1.89 11.25
CA ASP A 84 0.16 0.94 10.21
C ASP A 84 1.66 1.14 9.87
N LYS A 85 2.46 1.62 10.82
CA LYS A 85 3.90 1.88 10.63
C LYS A 85 4.65 0.65 10.12
N GLU A 86 4.28 -0.55 10.55
CA GLU A 86 4.88 -1.80 10.06
C GLU A 86 4.76 -1.96 8.54
N PHE A 87 3.67 -1.47 7.96
CA PHE A 87 3.47 -1.44 6.51
C PHE A 87 4.43 -0.45 5.83
N ALA A 88 4.55 0.77 6.37
CA ALA A 88 5.51 1.74 5.87
C ALA A 88 6.96 1.24 5.99
N ASP A 89 7.32 0.65 7.13
CA ASP A 89 8.66 0.10 7.35
C ASP A 89 8.99 -1.02 6.35
N PHE A 90 8.03 -1.90 6.05
CA PHE A 90 8.21 -2.94 5.04
C PHE A 90 8.47 -2.35 3.65
N VAL A 91 7.64 -1.38 3.23
CA VAL A 91 7.84 -0.68 1.94
C VAL A 91 9.19 0.03 1.92
N ALA A 92 9.55 0.74 3.00
CA ALA A 92 10.82 1.45 3.09
C ALA A 92 12.03 0.51 2.97
N ASN A 93 12.00 -0.63 3.64
CA ASN A 93 13.08 -1.62 3.60
C ASN A 93 13.26 -2.17 2.18
N GLU A 94 12.16 -2.52 1.49
CA GLU A 94 12.23 -3.08 0.15
C GLU A 94 12.77 -2.09 -0.87
N ILE A 95 12.34 -0.83 -0.84
CA ILE A 95 12.81 0.18 -1.82
C ILE A 95 14.00 0.99 -1.31
N ASN A 96 14.55 0.67 -0.16
CA ASN A 96 15.57 1.48 0.53
C ASN A 96 15.14 2.95 0.61
N GLY A 97 13.90 3.17 1.05
CA GLY A 97 13.26 4.47 1.14
C GLY A 97 13.54 5.19 2.45
N ARG A 98 13.40 6.51 2.43
CA ARG A 98 13.49 7.31 3.66
C ARG A 98 12.12 7.34 4.34
N VAL A 99 12.09 6.98 5.62
CA VAL A 99 10.90 7.07 6.47
C VAL A 99 10.83 8.44 7.11
N CYS A 100 9.68 9.11 7.00
CA CYS A 100 9.38 10.35 7.68
C CYS A 100 8.11 10.15 8.51
N VAL A 101 8.10 10.65 9.74
CA VAL A 101 6.91 10.68 10.61
C VAL A 101 6.48 12.12 10.74
N ASP A 102 5.28 12.41 10.29
CA ASP A 102 4.74 13.77 10.29
C ASP A 102 3.33 13.80 10.88
N ASN A 103 2.88 15.00 11.28
CA ASN A 103 1.51 15.24 11.69
C ASN A 103 0.83 16.07 10.61
N VAL A 104 -0.11 15.47 9.87
CA VAL A 104 -0.92 16.21 8.89
C VAL A 104 -2.07 16.93 9.57
N PHE A 105 -2.25 18.19 9.21
CA PHE A 105 -3.47 18.93 9.51
C PHE A 105 -4.54 18.57 8.47
N VAL A 106 -5.53 17.79 8.87
CA VAL A 106 -6.72 17.60 8.06
C VAL A 106 -7.80 18.51 8.63
N LYS A 107 -8.05 19.64 7.94
CA LYS A 107 -9.02 20.68 8.35
C LYS A 107 -8.81 21.13 9.80
N GLU A 108 -8.43 22.33 10.00
CA GLU A 108 -8.21 23.17 11.20
C GLU A 108 -8.27 22.55 12.62
N THR A 109 -8.86 21.36 12.81
CA THR A 109 -9.18 20.79 14.11
C THR A 109 -8.64 19.37 14.40
N ARG A 110 -8.13 18.61 13.41
CA ARG A 110 -7.64 17.25 13.66
C ARG A 110 -6.28 17.00 13.03
N ARG A 111 -5.31 16.59 13.85
CA ARG A 111 -4.01 16.10 13.44
C ARG A 111 -4.06 14.56 13.43
N PHE A 112 -3.76 13.97 12.30
CA PHE A 112 -3.58 12.52 12.23
C PHE A 112 -2.10 12.24 12.01
N PRO A 113 -1.43 11.56 12.94
CA PRO A 113 -0.06 11.15 12.75
C PRO A 113 0.01 10.12 11.61
N HIS A 114 0.94 10.33 10.69
CA HIS A 114 1.15 9.44 9.56
C HIS A 114 2.64 9.18 9.34
N VAL A 115 2.93 8.15 8.59
CA VAL A 115 4.28 7.76 8.17
C VAL A 115 4.34 7.82 6.65
N SER A 116 5.31 8.55 6.13
CA SER A 116 5.60 8.60 4.69
C SER A 116 6.93 7.92 4.39
N VAL A 117 6.96 7.16 3.31
CA VAL A 117 8.16 6.57 2.71
C VAL A 117 8.44 7.28 1.40
N ILE A 118 9.62 7.88 1.28
CA ILE A 118 10.00 8.68 0.10
C ILE A 118 11.18 8.03 -0.59
N LYS A 119 11.04 7.81 -1.91
CA LYS A 119 12.12 7.26 -2.75
C LYS A 119 12.00 7.69 -4.21
N LYS A 120 13.14 7.94 -4.85
CA LYS A 120 13.20 8.08 -6.32
C LYS A 120 13.24 6.69 -6.96
N ILE A 121 12.26 6.37 -7.83
CA ILE A 121 12.12 5.09 -8.54
C ILE A 121 11.99 5.40 -10.04
N PRO A 122 13.11 5.52 -10.79
CA PRO A 122 13.09 6.00 -12.18
C PRO A 122 12.22 5.19 -13.13
N ASP A 123 12.11 3.89 -12.90
CA ASP A 123 11.39 2.93 -13.74
C ASP A 123 9.96 2.61 -13.27
N ILE A 124 9.45 3.29 -12.23
CA ILE A 124 8.12 3.01 -11.67
C ILE A 124 7.00 3.08 -12.71
N LYS A 125 7.05 4.07 -13.59
CA LYS A 125 6.01 4.28 -14.61
C LYS A 125 5.96 3.17 -15.66
N THR A 126 7.02 2.42 -15.86
CA THR A 126 7.05 1.24 -16.73
C THR A 126 6.12 0.13 -16.22
N PHE A 127 5.92 0.07 -14.91
CA PHE A 127 5.14 -0.99 -14.26
C PHE A 127 3.69 -0.60 -13.98
N ILE A 128 3.44 0.66 -13.63
CA ILE A 128 2.11 1.09 -13.20
C ILE A 128 1.54 2.26 -14.01
N GLY A 129 2.24 2.77 -15.01
CA GLY A 129 1.76 3.87 -15.87
C GLY A 129 2.05 5.26 -15.28
N GLY A 130 1.16 6.22 -15.51
CA GLY A 130 1.35 7.64 -15.24
C GLY A 130 1.39 8.03 -13.75
N PRO A 131 1.71 9.31 -13.46
CA PRO A 131 1.82 9.80 -12.11
C PRO A 131 0.46 9.92 -11.39
N GLY A 132 -0.59 10.29 -12.10
CA GLY A 132 -1.96 10.38 -11.55
C GLY A 132 -2.60 9.01 -11.40
N LYS A 133 -3.42 8.80 -10.37
CA LYS A 133 -4.13 7.50 -10.18
C LYS A 133 -4.96 7.11 -11.41
N LYS A 134 -5.55 8.07 -12.13
CA LYS A 134 -6.33 7.84 -13.35
C LYS A 134 -5.50 7.36 -14.55
N ASP A 135 -4.20 7.66 -14.55
CA ASP A 135 -3.28 7.29 -15.62
C ASP A 135 -2.52 5.99 -15.32
N ARG A 136 -2.80 5.38 -14.16
CA ARG A 136 -2.19 4.12 -13.72
C ARG A 136 -3.02 2.94 -14.14
N HIS A 137 -2.35 1.80 -14.29
CA HIS A 137 -2.98 0.50 -14.43
C HIS A 137 -2.48 -0.43 -13.34
N PHE A 138 -3.30 -1.42 -12.99
CA PHE A 138 -2.88 -2.45 -12.06
C PHE A 138 -1.75 -3.28 -12.65
N PRO A 139 -0.61 -3.42 -11.96
CA PRO A 139 0.54 -4.14 -12.51
C PRO A 139 0.26 -5.64 -12.53
N ILE A 140 0.22 -6.21 -13.73
CA ILE A 140 0.10 -7.66 -13.90
C ILE A 140 1.51 -8.23 -13.92
N THR A 141 1.87 -8.89 -12.82
CA THR A 141 3.12 -9.64 -12.67
C THR A 141 2.96 -11.06 -13.21
N ASN A 142 3.99 -11.89 -13.11
CA ASN A 142 3.86 -13.30 -13.50
C ASN A 142 2.87 -14.05 -12.59
N ASP A 143 2.39 -15.20 -13.03
CA ASP A 143 1.33 -15.97 -12.35
C ASP A 143 1.68 -16.37 -10.91
N LYS A 144 2.97 -16.56 -10.60
CA LYS A 144 3.42 -16.90 -9.24
C LYS A 144 3.43 -15.72 -8.28
N LEU A 145 3.53 -14.50 -8.82
CA LEU A 145 3.72 -13.27 -8.03
C LEU A 145 2.47 -12.38 -7.98
N VAL A 146 1.51 -12.58 -8.88
CA VAL A 146 0.31 -11.73 -9.00
C VAL A 146 -0.50 -11.65 -7.70
N ARG A 147 -0.53 -12.72 -6.91
CA ARG A 147 -1.23 -12.72 -5.61
C ARG A 147 -0.63 -11.74 -4.61
N TYR A 148 0.69 -11.57 -4.63
CA TYR A 148 1.36 -10.59 -3.75
C TYR A 148 1.12 -9.16 -4.21
N THR A 149 1.06 -8.93 -5.53
CA THR A 149 0.62 -7.63 -6.07
C THR A 149 -0.82 -7.32 -5.63
N LEU A 150 -1.70 -8.32 -5.68
CA LEU A 150 -3.09 -8.18 -5.24
C LEU A 150 -3.18 -7.97 -3.72
N LEU A 151 -2.34 -8.65 -2.93
CA LEU A 151 -2.26 -8.43 -1.48
C LEU A 151 -1.78 -7.02 -1.14
N GLY A 152 -0.73 -6.51 -1.83
CA GLY A 152 -0.27 -5.14 -1.65
C GLY A 152 -1.34 -4.10 -1.97
N ALA A 153 -2.08 -4.29 -3.06
CA ALA A 153 -3.22 -3.44 -3.40
C ALA A 153 -4.36 -3.55 -2.38
N PHE A 154 -4.62 -4.77 -1.85
CA PHE A 154 -5.61 -4.95 -0.81
C PHE A 154 -5.20 -4.28 0.50
N ASP A 155 -3.94 -4.36 0.89
CA ASP A 155 -3.45 -3.69 2.09
C ASP A 155 -3.48 -2.17 1.97
N ALA A 156 -3.30 -1.62 0.77
CA ALA A 156 -3.48 -0.20 0.48
C ALA A 156 -4.97 0.21 0.43
N ASP A 157 -5.63 0.00 -0.70
CA ASP A 157 -6.99 0.50 -1.02
C ASP A 157 -8.11 -0.49 -0.66
N GLY A 158 -7.81 -1.75 -0.30
CA GLY A 158 -8.81 -2.77 0.00
C GLY A 158 -9.40 -2.64 1.40
N CYS A 159 -10.64 -3.07 1.55
CA CYS A 159 -11.32 -3.11 2.83
C CYS A 159 -12.09 -4.42 3.01
N LEU A 160 -11.85 -5.11 4.12
CA LEU A 160 -12.70 -6.18 4.61
C LEU A 160 -13.63 -5.61 5.69
N THR A 161 -14.91 -5.71 5.47
CA THR A 161 -15.94 -5.37 6.47
C THR A 161 -16.84 -6.58 6.70
N TRP A 162 -17.19 -6.82 7.97
CA TRP A 162 -18.12 -7.87 8.34
C TRP A 162 -18.78 -7.54 9.68
N GLY A 163 -19.90 -8.23 9.99
CA GLY A 163 -20.61 -8.08 11.23
C GLY A 163 -21.82 -9.00 11.30
N ARG A 164 -22.47 -9.09 12.46
CA ARG A 164 -23.73 -9.82 12.66
C ARG A 164 -24.94 -8.94 12.37
N ARG A 165 -25.91 -9.46 11.63
CA ARG A 165 -27.24 -8.84 11.54
C ARG A 165 -28.04 -9.21 12.76
N LYS A 166 -28.52 -8.21 13.48
CA LYS A 166 -29.32 -8.40 14.72
C LYS A 166 -30.62 -9.17 14.49
N ASP A 167 -31.21 -9.02 13.31
CA ASP A 167 -32.53 -9.57 12.93
C ASP A 167 -32.50 -11.02 12.45
N LYS A 168 -31.34 -11.51 11.97
CA LYS A 168 -31.26 -12.81 11.25
C LYS A 168 -30.17 -13.74 11.76
N ASN A 169 -29.44 -13.38 12.78
CA ASN A 169 -28.26 -14.10 13.29
C ASN A 169 -27.26 -14.52 12.16
N ARG A 170 -27.27 -13.77 11.05
CA ARG A 170 -26.42 -14.03 9.89
C ARG A 170 -25.22 -13.09 9.88
N ILE A 171 -24.07 -13.64 9.53
CA ILE A 171 -22.86 -12.87 9.32
C ILE A 171 -22.92 -12.28 7.91
N TRP A 172 -22.82 -10.94 7.82
CA TRP A 172 -22.59 -10.27 6.56
C TRP A 172 -21.11 -9.90 6.44
N HIS A 173 -20.59 -9.96 5.23
CA HIS A 173 -19.20 -9.64 4.97
C HIS A 173 -19.08 -9.07 3.56
N LYS A 174 -18.04 -8.27 3.34
CA LYS A 174 -17.80 -7.63 2.06
C LYS A 174 -16.30 -7.30 1.91
N ILE A 175 -15.78 -7.55 0.72
CA ILE A 175 -14.52 -6.98 0.23
C ILE A 175 -14.85 -5.83 -0.70
N CYS A 176 -14.10 -4.73 -0.57
CA CYS A 176 -14.29 -3.53 -1.38
C CYS A 176 -12.91 -2.91 -1.66
N PHE A 177 -12.71 -2.49 -2.91
CA PHE A 177 -11.60 -1.62 -3.34
C PHE A 177 -12.18 -0.30 -3.83
N ASN A 178 -11.65 0.82 -3.34
CA ASN A 178 -12.01 2.16 -3.82
C ASN A 178 -10.79 2.76 -4.52
N THR A 179 -10.79 2.75 -5.87
CA THR A 179 -9.62 3.14 -6.63
C THR A 179 -10.00 3.75 -7.98
N SER A 180 -9.04 4.07 -8.86
CA SER A 180 -9.32 4.56 -10.21
C SER A 180 -9.82 3.44 -11.13
N LEU A 181 -10.52 3.80 -12.23
CA LEU A 181 -11.07 2.84 -13.17
C LEU A 181 -10.04 1.85 -13.73
N PRO A 182 -8.87 2.27 -14.23
CA PRO A 182 -7.92 1.33 -14.81
C PRO A 182 -7.34 0.34 -13.78
N ILE A 183 -7.14 0.78 -12.54
CA ILE A 183 -6.68 -0.09 -11.45
C ILE A 183 -7.79 -1.08 -11.08
N ALA A 184 -9.04 -0.61 -10.92
CA ALA A 184 -10.19 -1.46 -10.61
C ALA A 184 -10.42 -2.55 -11.68
N VAL A 185 -10.32 -2.18 -12.96
CA VAL A 185 -10.44 -3.14 -14.09
C VAL A 185 -9.30 -4.16 -14.06
N GLY A 186 -8.07 -3.75 -13.80
CA GLY A 186 -6.95 -4.68 -13.66
C GLY A 186 -7.12 -5.66 -12.50
N ILE A 187 -7.58 -5.18 -11.33
CA ILE A 187 -7.93 -6.04 -10.19
C ILE A 187 -9.05 -7.02 -10.57
N GLN A 188 -10.12 -6.55 -11.26
CA GLN A 188 -11.22 -7.39 -11.74
C GLN A 188 -10.72 -8.54 -12.62
N GLN A 189 -9.83 -8.25 -13.56
CA GLN A 189 -9.24 -9.26 -14.45
C GLN A 189 -8.43 -10.32 -13.68
N VAL A 190 -7.64 -9.87 -12.69
CA VAL A 190 -6.87 -10.77 -11.81
C VAL A 190 -7.80 -11.65 -10.97
N LEU A 191 -8.85 -11.07 -10.38
CA LEU A 191 -9.85 -11.82 -9.61
C LEU A 191 -10.53 -12.88 -10.45
N LEU A 192 -10.94 -12.55 -11.67
CA LEU A 192 -11.57 -13.50 -12.57
C LEU A 192 -10.61 -14.62 -12.96
N LYS A 193 -9.39 -14.27 -13.39
CA LYS A 193 -8.42 -15.24 -13.91
C LYS A 193 -7.87 -16.19 -12.85
N TYR A 194 -7.52 -15.68 -11.66
CA TYR A 194 -6.75 -16.44 -10.67
C TYR A 194 -7.56 -16.91 -9.46
N VAL A 195 -8.72 -16.29 -9.21
CA VAL A 195 -9.58 -16.64 -8.06
C VAL A 195 -10.94 -17.16 -8.51
N GLY A 196 -11.33 -16.93 -9.78
CA GLY A 196 -12.62 -17.31 -10.32
C GLY A 196 -13.77 -16.40 -9.87
N ILE A 197 -13.46 -15.19 -9.40
CA ILE A 197 -14.45 -14.23 -8.91
C ILE A 197 -14.87 -13.31 -10.04
N SER A 198 -16.18 -13.35 -10.37
CA SER A 198 -16.81 -12.39 -11.28
C SER A 198 -17.42 -11.24 -10.48
N THR A 199 -16.98 -10.03 -10.74
CA THR A 199 -17.47 -8.82 -10.06
C THR A 199 -17.60 -7.66 -11.04
N VAL A 200 -18.26 -6.58 -10.62
CA VAL A 200 -18.51 -5.40 -11.46
C VAL A 200 -17.86 -4.17 -10.86
N VAL A 201 -17.18 -3.40 -11.71
CA VAL A 201 -16.65 -2.08 -11.36
C VAL A 201 -17.76 -1.05 -11.54
N ARG A 202 -18.01 -0.22 -10.54
CA ARG A 202 -19.04 0.81 -10.56
C ARG A 202 -18.48 2.17 -10.17
N PRO A 203 -18.97 3.29 -10.75
CA PRO A 203 -18.63 4.61 -10.24
C PRO A 203 -19.05 4.76 -8.78
N LYS A 204 -18.23 5.41 -7.98
CA LYS A 204 -18.56 5.75 -6.60
C LYS A 204 -19.38 7.04 -6.58
N SER A 205 -20.52 7.05 -5.93
CA SER A 205 -21.32 8.27 -5.79
C SER A 205 -20.51 9.37 -5.07
N GLY A 206 -20.48 10.57 -5.65
CA GLY A 206 -19.80 11.76 -5.08
C GLY A 206 -18.31 11.88 -5.38
N GLY A 207 -17.75 11.07 -6.28
CA GLY A 207 -16.35 11.20 -6.71
C GLY A 207 -16.21 11.04 -8.22
N GLU A 208 -15.68 12.04 -8.93
CA GLU A 208 -15.59 12.04 -10.40
C GLU A 208 -14.65 10.94 -10.97
N ASP A 209 -13.57 10.58 -10.24
CA ASP A 209 -12.54 9.63 -10.71
C ASP A 209 -12.37 8.43 -9.75
N CYS A 210 -13.38 8.15 -8.91
CA CYS A 210 -13.33 7.05 -7.95
C CYS A 210 -14.32 5.95 -8.34
N PHE A 211 -13.83 4.71 -8.38
CA PHE A 211 -14.61 3.53 -8.70
C PHE A 211 -14.57 2.54 -7.55
N VAL A 212 -15.64 1.77 -7.43
CA VAL A 212 -15.79 0.71 -6.44
C VAL A 212 -15.81 -0.63 -7.17
N LEU A 213 -14.94 -1.52 -6.73
CA LEU A 213 -15.01 -2.93 -7.02
C LEU A 213 -15.36 -3.65 -5.72
N GLU A 214 -16.48 -4.33 -5.67
CA GLU A 214 -16.94 -4.99 -4.44
C GLU A 214 -17.56 -6.35 -4.71
N PHE A 215 -17.43 -7.25 -3.75
CA PHE A 215 -18.12 -8.52 -3.71
C PHE A 215 -18.40 -8.93 -2.26
N ALA A 216 -19.54 -9.58 -2.06
CA ALA A 216 -20.08 -9.92 -0.74
C ALA A 216 -20.57 -11.38 -0.64
N ASN A 217 -20.47 -12.14 -1.73
CA ASN A 217 -20.72 -13.57 -1.67
C ASN A 217 -19.67 -14.23 -0.76
N ARG A 218 -20.11 -15.06 0.17
CA ARG A 218 -19.26 -15.73 1.15
C ARG A 218 -18.15 -16.54 0.49
N LYS A 219 -18.51 -17.35 -0.52
CA LYS A 219 -17.56 -18.18 -1.25
C LYS A 219 -16.45 -17.30 -1.87
N ASP A 220 -16.84 -16.19 -2.50
CA ASP A 220 -15.90 -15.28 -3.16
C ASP A 220 -15.00 -14.55 -2.16
N VAL A 221 -15.57 -14.08 -1.03
CA VAL A 221 -14.81 -13.39 0.03
C VAL A 221 -13.77 -14.34 0.64
N LEU A 222 -14.15 -15.56 0.97
CA LEU A 222 -13.21 -16.55 1.51
C LEU A 222 -12.17 -16.97 0.47
N ALA A 223 -12.58 -17.27 -0.77
CA ALA A 223 -11.65 -17.63 -1.85
C ALA A 223 -10.60 -16.54 -2.09
N PHE A 224 -11.00 -15.26 -2.08
CA PHE A 224 -10.09 -14.14 -2.19
C PHE A 224 -9.08 -14.08 -1.03
N LEU A 225 -9.58 -14.12 0.21
CA LEU A 225 -8.71 -14.01 1.40
C LEU A 225 -7.77 -15.22 1.52
N ASP A 226 -8.25 -16.42 1.21
CA ASP A 226 -7.42 -17.62 1.18
C ASP A 226 -6.33 -17.55 0.10
N TYR A 227 -6.67 -17.01 -1.07
CA TYR A 227 -5.72 -16.83 -2.16
C TYR A 227 -4.58 -15.88 -1.78
N ILE A 228 -4.91 -14.70 -1.22
CA ILE A 228 -3.89 -13.70 -0.90
C ILE A 228 -3.05 -14.06 0.33
N TYR A 229 -3.58 -14.86 1.27
CA TYR A 229 -2.90 -15.24 2.51
C TYR A 229 -2.40 -16.71 2.56
N GLN A 230 -2.44 -17.42 1.43
CA GLN A 230 -2.22 -18.89 1.40
C GLN A 230 -0.84 -19.34 1.93
N ASP A 231 0.21 -18.51 1.85
CA ASP A 231 1.56 -18.83 2.34
C ASP A 231 1.98 -18.05 3.59
N ASN A 232 0.99 -17.45 4.29
CA ASN A 232 1.21 -16.64 5.49
C ASN A 232 2.17 -15.45 5.28
N PHE A 233 2.29 -14.96 4.05
CA PHE A 233 2.96 -13.69 3.79
C PHE A 233 2.07 -12.55 4.29
N VAL A 234 2.38 -12.02 5.45
CA VAL A 234 1.57 -11.00 6.15
C VAL A 234 2.43 -9.77 6.40
N VAL A 235 2.01 -8.63 5.87
CA VAL A 235 2.62 -7.34 6.13
C VAL A 235 1.72 -6.47 7.01
N LEU A 236 0.48 -6.24 6.60
CA LEU A 236 -0.49 -5.46 7.38
C LEU A 236 -1.30 -6.36 8.31
N LYS A 237 -0.80 -6.57 9.52
CA LYS A 237 -1.36 -7.52 10.52
C LYS A 237 -2.83 -7.27 10.83
N ARG A 238 -3.27 -6.01 10.93
CA ARG A 238 -4.67 -5.70 11.28
C ARG A 238 -5.68 -6.28 10.28
N LYS A 239 -5.35 -6.32 8.96
CA LYS A 239 -6.22 -6.91 7.94
C LYS A 239 -6.19 -8.43 8.01
N TYR A 240 -5.03 -9.02 8.23
CA TYR A 240 -4.90 -10.46 8.45
C TYR A 240 -5.68 -10.93 9.69
N LEU A 241 -5.58 -10.20 10.81
CA LEU A 241 -6.35 -10.52 12.02
C LEU A 241 -7.86 -10.41 11.80
N LYS A 242 -8.32 -9.43 11.01
CA LYS A 242 -9.74 -9.36 10.59
C LYS A 242 -10.18 -10.59 9.79
N TYR A 243 -9.35 -11.08 8.88
CA TYR A 243 -9.62 -12.32 8.14
C TYR A 243 -9.71 -13.51 9.08
N LYS A 244 -8.75 -13.68 10.01
CA LYS A 244 -8.77 -14.77 10.99
C LYS A 244 -10.02 -14.72 11.87
N ALA A 245 -10.39 -13.53 12.34
CA ALA A 245 -11.60 -13.33 13.13
C ALA A 245 -12.88 -13.70 12.34
N LEU A 246 -12.97 -13.29 11.07
CA LEU A 246 -14.10 -13.69 10.19
C LEU A 246 -14.16 -15.22 10.03
N ARG A 247 -13.04 -15.87 9.84
CA ARG A 247 -12.95 -17.33 9.72
C ARG A 247 -13.51 -18.03 10.95
N LEU A 248 -13.02 -17.68 12.14
CA LEU A 248 -13.47 -18.24 13.42
C LEU A 248 -14.97 -18.03 13.61
N GLU A 249 -15.46 -16.83 13.34
CA GLU A 249 -16.87 -16.48 13.45
C GLU A 249 -17.78 -17.32 12.54
N LEU A 250 -17.31 -17.62 11.32
CA LEU A 250 -18.05 -18.48 10.37
C LEU A 250 -18.02 -19.95 10.80
N GLU A 251 -16.93 -20.44 11.35
CA GLU A 251 -16.77 -21.81 11.86
C GLU A 251 -17.68 -22.05 13.07
N GLU A 252 -17.70 -21.13 14.05
CA GLU A 252 -18.54 -21.22 15.25
C GLU A 252 -20.05 -21.22 14.94
N ASN A 253 -20.47 -20.59 13.84
CA ASN A 253 -21.87 -20.56 13.44
C ASN A 253 -22.27 -21.74 12.52
N GLY A 254 -21.42 -22.77 12.42
CA GLY A 254 -21.67 -23.93 11.54
C GLY A 254 -21.60 -23.57 10.06
N GLU A 255 -21.08 -22.39 9.77
CA GLU A 255 -20.95 -21.83 8.45
C GLU A 255 -19.50 -22.00 7.92
N GLY A 256 -18.73 -22.99 8.39
CA GLY A 256 -17.38 -23.33 7.94
C GLY A 256 -17.28 -23.60 6.44
N PRO A 257 -16.11 -23.65 5.84
CA PRO A 257 -15.96 -23.97 4.42
C PRO A 257 -16.62 -25.31 4.15
N ALA A 258 -17.45 -25.36 3.10
CA ALA A 258 -17.88 -26.65 2.57
C ALA A 258 -16.61 -27.46 2.25
N GLU A 259 -16.45 -28.65 2.87
CA GLU A 259 -15.35 -29.55 2.57
C GLU A 259 -15.29 -29.74 1.05
N GLY A 260 -14.15 -29.40 0.43
CA GLY A 260 -13.92 -29.72 -0.98
C GLY A 260 -13.43 -28.62 -1.90
N ILE A 261 -12.96 -27.47 -1.43
CA ILE A 261 -12.23 -26.54 -2.31
C ILE A 261 -10.75 -26.83 -2.21
N THR A 262 -10.29 -27.85 -2.96
CA THR A 262 -8.88 -28.02 -3.31
C THR A 262 -8.45 -26.76 -4.09
N PRO A 263 -7.33 -26.11 -3.75
CA PRO A 263 -6.80 -25.04 -4.59
C PRO A 263 -6.65 -25.59 -6.01
N CYS A 264 -7.16 -24.84 -6.98
CA CYS A 264 -6.97 -25.18 -8.39
C CYS A 264 -5.47 -25.36 -8.63
N GLN A 265 -5.03 -26.61 -8.84
CA GLN A 265 -3.70 -26.92 -9.37
C GLN A 265 -3.73 -26.47 -10.84
N ALA A 266 -3.59 -25.17 -11.05
CA ALA A 266 -3.36 -24.62 -12.38
C ALA A 266 -1.84 -24.60 -12.60
N CYS A 267 -1.44 -25.34 -13.58
CA CYS A 267 -0.15 -25.60 -14.22
C CYS A 267 0.90 -24.52 -14.15
#